data_63b74311c022c928770727671f73b2e1
#
_entry.id   63b74311c022c928770727671f73b2e1
#
_cell.length_a   1.000
_cell.length_b   1.000
_cell.length_c   1.000
_cell.angle_alpha   90.00
_cell.angle_beta   90.00
_cell.angle_gamma   90.00
#
_symmetry.space_group_name_H-M   'P 1'
#
loop_
_entity.id
_entity.type
_entity.pdbx_description
1 polymer ?
#
loop_
_entity_poly.entity_id
_entity_poly.type
_entity_poly.pdbx_seq_one_letter_code
_entity_poly.pdbx_strand_id
1 'polypeptide(L)'
;MASIIVCIWAASFVFIKLALEDIPPMTLALTRFAIATPILIAITSRQQASRSAMKLALRNDFWSFSILGLIGVTFLYVFQFYSLRFISATEGSIIINLHAIFAMLLSAAFLNEPLTKQKMLGVFVAFSGVVVITIKNTTGAIVSLIEPVGVVLMIAAALCWASYSVYGKKVLQKYSNQVTTSCAFLLGTLYLIPFAASEESLNSIVSSSPITWLSIIFLAIPSSVVAYILWNRLIHELDVTKVLVSLYVIPIPTAILSFIILGETITHSVILGAALIIVGVYLTESSRSNHSR
;
A
#
# COMPACT_ATOMS: atom_id res chain seq x y z
N MET A 1 -11.32 15.91 1.26
CA MET A 1 -10.84 14.71 1.99
C MET A 1 -10.01 13.81 1.09
N ALA A 2 -10.50 13.36 -0.08
CA ALA A 2 -9.72 12.49 -0.99
C ALA A 2 -8.34 13.08 -1.33
N SER A 3 -8.28 14.36 -1.71
CA SER A 3 -7.00 15.03 -2.03
C SER A 3 -5.99 15.02 -0.87
N ILE A 4 -6.47 15.12 0.38
CA ILE A 4 -5.59 15.07 1.57
C ILE A 4 -4.99 13.67 1.70
N ILE A 5 -5.78 12.61 1.52
CA ILE A 5 -5.32 11.22 1.59
C ILE A 5 -4.29 10.96 0.48
N VAL A 6 -4.58 11.42 -0.74
CA VAL A 6 -3.67 11.29 -1.90
C VAL A 6 -2.33 11.97 -1.61
N CYS A 7 -2.33 13.20 -1.08
CA CYS A 7 -1.09 13.90 -0.71
C CYS A 7 -0.32 13.18 0.41
N ILE A 8 -1.03 12.70 1.45
CA ILE A 8 -0.38 11.97 2.56
C ILE A 8 0.26 10.68 2.06
N TRP A 9 -0.46 9.87 1.27
CA TRP A 9 0.08 8.61 0.78
C TRP A 9 1.14 8.82 -0.30
N ALA A 10 1.03 9.84 -1.13
CA ALA A 10 2.09 10.22 -2.06
C ALA A 10 3.39 10.57 -1.33
N ALA A 11 3.31 11.43 -0.31
CA ALA A 11 4.45 11.80 0.50
C ALA A 11 5.04 10.60 1.25
N SER A 12 4.22 9.59 1.61
CA SER A 12 4.71 8.43 2.34
C SER A 12 5.78 7.64 1.58
N PHE A 13 5.74 7.58 0.25
CA PHE A 13 6.79 6.93 -0.56
C PHE A 13 8.13 7.64 -0.39
N VAL A 14 8.12 8.98 -0.37
CA VAL A 14 9.33 9.79 -0.18
C VAL A 14 9.87 9.63 1.25
N PHE A 15 9.00 9.72 2.26
CA PHE A 15 9.41 9.54 3.65
C PHE A 15 9.91 8.13 3.97
N ILE A 16 9.38 7.09 3.28
CA ILE A 16 9.93 5.74 3.39
C ILE A 16 11.37 5.73 2.87
N LYS A 17 11.64 6.31 1.69
CA LYS A 17 12.98 6.37 1.10
C LYS A 17 13.97 7.09 2.02
N LEU A 18 13.59 8.24 2.56
CA LEU A 18 14.42 9.00 3.53
C LEU A 18 14.74 8.17 4.78
N ALA A 19 13.75 7.46 5.33
CA ALA A 19 13.97 6.65 6.52
C ALA A 19 14.83 5.41 6.26
N LEU A 20 14.76 4.84 5.05
CA LEU A 20 15.54 3.66 4.65
C LEU A 20 17.03 3.95 4.45
N GLU A 21 17.45 5.23 4.48
CA GLU A 21 18.87 5.60 4.50
C GLU A 21 19.54 5.21 5.84
N ASP A 22 18.81 5.33 6.94
CA ASP A 22 19.35 5.09 8.29
C ASP A 22 18.88 3.77 8.90
N ILE A 23 17.65 3.31 8.56
CA ILE A 23 17.03 2.17 9.23
C ILE A 23 16.67 1.06 8.22
N PRO A 24 16.85 -0.22 8.59
CA PRO A 24 16.43 -1.35 7.79
C PRO A 24 14.91 -1.41 7.60
N PRO A 25 14.42 -2.02 6.50
CA PRO A 25 13.02 -2.03 6.12
C PRO A 25 12.05 -2.59 7.18
N MET A 26 12.41 -3.70 7.83
CA MET A 26 11.53 -4.34 8.83
C MET A 26 11.47 -3.52 10.10
N THR A 27 12.60 -2.97 10.51
CA THR A 27 12.70 -2.08 11.66
C THR A 27 11.88 -0.81 11.44
N LEU A 28 11.93 -0.23 10.24
CA LEU A 28 11.09 0.90 9.87
C LEU A 28 9.59 0.53 9.90
N ALA A 29 9.21 -0.62 9.32
CA ALA A 29 7.84 -1.08 9.34
C ALA A 29 7.33 -1.32 10.78
N LEU A 30 8.12 -2.01 11.61
CA LEU A 30 7.76 -2.25 13.00
C LEU A 30 7.62 -0.95 13.78
N THR A 31 8.58 -0.03 13.69
CA THR A 31 8.56 1.26 14.42
C THR A 31 7.34 2.10 14.01
N ARG A 32 7.04 2.18 12.71
CA ARG A 32 5.85 2.84 12.19
C ARG A 32 4.57 2.30 12.83
N PHE A 33 4.39 0.99 12.81
CA PHE A 33 3.15 0.37 13.30
C PHE A 33 3.12 0.25 14.82
N ALA A 34 4.25 0.14 15.51
CA ALA A 34 4.32 0.20 16.97
C ALA A 34 3.83 1.56 17.52
N ILE A 35 4.00 2.64 16.77
CA ILE A 35 3.44 3.96 17.11
C ILE A 35 1.97 4.08 16.66
N ALA A 36 1.66 3.69 15.43
CA ALA A 36 0.34 3.87 14.83
C ALA A 36 -0.74 3.00 15.51
N THR A 37 -0.41 1.74 15.80
CA THR A 37 -1.38 0.76 16.32
C THR A 37 -1.99 1.13 17.67
N PRO A 38 -1.21 1.51 18.70
CA PRO A 38 -1.77 1.96 19.97
C PRO A 38 -2.68 3.18 19.83
N ILE A 39 -2.29 4.14 18.99
CA ILE A 39 -3.09 5.36 18.74
C ILE A 39 -4.42 4.98 18.09
N LEU A 40 -4.41 4.13 17.06
CA LEU A 40 -5.62 3.69 16.36
C LEU A 40 -6.54 2.89 17.30
N ILE A 41 -5.98 1.99 18.11
CA ILE A 41 -6.72 1.23 19.11
C ILE A 41 -7.34 2.17 20.15
N ALA A 42 -6.60 3.16 20.64
CA ALA A 42 -7.10 4.13 21.59
C ALA A 42 -8.29 4.94 21.02
N ILE A 43 -8.20 5.38 19.77
CA ILE A 43 -9.27 6.11 19.08
C ILE A 43 -10.49 5.20 18.90
N THR A 44 -10.31 3.98 18.41
CA THR A 44 -11.39 3.02 18.19
C THR A 44 -12.07 2.60 19.49
N SER A 45 -11.30 2.47 20.58
CA SER A 45 -11.78 2.05 21.90
C SER A 45 -12.54 3.15 22.67
N ARG A 46 -12.56 4.40 22.18
CA ARG A 46 -13.38 5.48 22.79
C ARG A 46 -14.88 5.15 22.76
N GLN A 47 -15.33 4.44 21.75
CA GLN A 47 -16.70 3.96 21.67
C GLN A 47 -16.80 2.57 22.31
N GLN A 48 -17.63 2.42 23.33
CA GLN A 48 -17.78 1.15 24.07
C GLN A 48 -18.21 0.00 23.14
N ALA A 49 -19.09 0.25 22.18
CA ALA A 49 -19.50 -0.72 21.16
C ALA A 49 -18.31 -1.22 20.33
N SER A 50 -17.45 -0.33 19.85
CA SER A 50 -16.26 -0.69 19.08
C SER A 50 -15.24 -1.46 19.91
N ARG A 51 -15.05 -1.09 21.19
CA ARG A 51 -14.19 -1.82 22.14
C ARG A 51 -14.66 -3.24 22.37
N SER A 52 -15.98 -3.43 22.56
CA SER A 52 -16.57 -4.76 22.72
C SER A 52 -16.47 -5.58 21.43
N ALA A 53 -16.70 -4.94 20.28
CA ALA A 53 -16.54 -5.57 18.97
C ALA A 53 -15.11 -6.02 18.69
N MET A 54 -14.09 -5.23 19.06
CA MET A 54 -12.66 -5.63 18.94
C MET A 54 -12.35 -6.88 19.77
N LYS A 55 -12.81 -6.94 21.03
CA LYS A 55 -12.62 -8.12 21.87
C LYS A 55 -13.30 -9.36 21.28
N LEU A 56 -14.52 -9.19 20.77
CA LEU A 56 -15.27 -10.27 20.12
C LEU A 56 -14.57 -10.73 18.84
N ALA A 57 -14.08 -9.80 18.02
CA ALA A 57 -13.35 -10.06 16.80
C ALA A 57 -12.10 -10.92 17.06
N LEU A 58 -11.27 -10.52 18.01
CA LEU A 58 -10.05 -11.24 18.38
C LEU A 58 -10.33 -12.60 19.05
N ARG A 59 -11.51 -12.79 19.65
CA ARG A 59 -11.88 -14.07 20.27
C ARG A 59 -12.48 -15.04 19.27
N ASN A 60 -13.44 -14.58 18.45
CA ASN A 60 -14.27 -15.46 17.62
C ASN A 60 -13.74 -15.61 16.19
N ASP A 61 -13.12 -14.56 15.65
CA ASP A 61 -12.65 -14.53 14.25
C ASP A 61 -11.11 -14.30 14.18
N PHE A 62 -10.36 -14.76 15.18
CA PHE A 62 -8.90 -14.56 15.32
C PHE A 62 -8.14 -14.88 14.03
N TRP A 63 -8.43 -16.02 13.39
CA TRP A 63 -7.77 -16.45 12.16
C TRP A 63 -8.02 -15.50 10.99
N SER A 64 -9.24 -14.96 10.88
CA SER A 64 -9.56 -14.00 9.84
C SER A 64 -8.75 -12.71 10.01
N PHE A 65 -8.63 -12.22 11.24
CA PHE A 65 -7.82 -11.03 11.52
C PHE A 65 -6.31 -11.31 11.45
N SER A 66 -5.87 -12.53 11.77
CA SER A 66 -4.49 -12.96 11.58
C SER A 66 -4.10 -12.94 10.10
N ILE A 67 -4.95 -13.46 9.23
CA ILE A 67 -4.74 -13.42 7.77
C ILE A 67 -4.69 -11.97 7.28
N LEU A 68 -5.64 -11.12 7.72
CA LEU A 68 -5.65 -9.70 7.36
C LEU A 68 -4.40 -8.98 7.86
N GLY A 69 -3.95 -9.25 9.08
CA GLY A 69 -2.72 -8.68 9.64
C GLY A 69 -1.47 -9.12 8.89
N LEU A 70 -1.35 -10.42 8.60
CA LEU A 70 -0.22 -10.98 7.85
C LEU A 70 -0.14 -10.41 6.44
N ILE A 71 -1.26 -10.42 5.70
CA ILE A 71 -1.25 -10.01 4.29
C ILE A 71 -1.27 -8.47 4.17
N GLY A 72 -2.14 -7.80 4.92
CA GLY A 72 -2.38 -6.36 4.77
C GLY A 72 -1.42 -5.45 5.52
N VAL A 73 -0.69 -5.98 6.50
CA VAL A 73 0.29 -5.21 7.26
C VAL A 73 1.67 -5.82 7.14
N THR A 74 1.86 -7.08 7.55
CA THR A 74 3.19 -7.68 7.57
C THR A 74 3.78 -7.78 6.17
N PHE A 75 3.26 -8.67 5.32
CA PHE A 75 3.85 -8.92 4.00
C PHE A 75 3.73 -7.73 3.04
N LEU A 76 2.62 -6.99 3.08
CA LEU A 76 2.48 -5.78 2.28
C LEU A 76 3.65 -4.81 2.52
N TYR A 77 3.91 -4.46 3.77
CA TYR A 77 4.95 -3.47 4.08
C TYR A 77 6.36 -4.05 4.03
N VAL A 78 6.53 -5.35 4.31
CA VAL A 78 7.78 -6.05 4.05
C VAL A 78 8.18 -5.89 2.58
N PHE A 79 7.31 -6.30 1.66
CA PHE A 79 7.60 -6.24 0.24
C PHE A 79 7.74 -4.80 -0.27
N GLN A 80 6.86 -3.89 0.16
CA GLN A 80 6.91 -2.49 -0.25
C GLN A 80 8.20 -1.80 0.21
N PHE A 81 8.61 -1.98 1.46
CA PHE A 81 9.78 -1.28 2.00
C PHE A 81 11.08 -1.85 1.45
N TYR A 82 11.19 -3.18 1.31
CA TYR A 82 12.33 -3.77 0.60
C TYR A 82 12.38 -3.35 -0.86
N SER A 83 11.24 -3.30 -1.55
CA SER A 83 11.19 -2.81 -2.94
C SER A 83 11.78 -1.42 -3.08
N LEU A 84 11.39 -0.48 -2.19
CA LEU A 84 11.86 0.90 -2.24
C LEU A 84 13.35 1.09 -1.94
N ARG A 85 14.08 0.05 -1.54
CA ARG A 85 15.55 0.08 -1.54
C ARG A 85 16.15 -0.04 -2.95
N PHE A 86 15.42 -0.64 -3.87
CA PHE A 86 15.93 -0.98 -5.21
C PHE A 86 15.34 -0.08 -6.31
N ILE A 87 14.09 0.40 -6.14
CA ILE A 87 13.41 1.26 -7.11
C ILE A 87 13.14 2.65 -6.53
N SER A 88 12.85 3.62 -7.41
CA SER A 88 12.49 4.98 -7.00
C SER A 88 11.13 5.04 -6.28
N ALA A 89 10.89 6.11 -5.50
CA ALA A 89 9.60 6.36 -4.89
C ALA A 89 8.50 6.53 -5.94
N THR A 90 8.84 7.19 -7.05
CA THR A 90 7.95 7.38 -8.19
C THR A 90 7.56 6.03 -8.82
N GLU A 91 8.53 5.18 -9.17
CA GLU A 91 8.26 3.84 -9.73
C GLU A 91 7.39 3.00 -8.80
N GLY A 92 7.73 2.99 -7.51
CA GLY A 92 6.96 2.28 -6.48
C GLY A 92 5.51 2.72 -6.42
N SER A 93 5.25 4.03 -6.45
CA SER A 93 3.91 4.60 -6.41
C SER A 93 3.06 4.29 -7.66
N ILE A 94 3.70 4.08 -8.80
CA ILE A 94 3.04 3.68 -10.05
C ILE A 94 2.72 2.18 -10.03
N ILE A 95 3.70 1.33 -9.70
CA ILE A 95 3.57 -0.13 -9.76
C ILE A 95 2.56 -0.63 -8.73
N ILE A 96 2.49 -0.03 -7.55
CA ILE A 96 1.52 -0.43 -6.51
C ILE A 96 0.06 -0.32 -6.99
N ASN A 97 -0.24 0.52 -7.98
CA ASN A 97 -1.58 0.63 -8.56
C ASN A 97 -2.07 -0.64 -9.26
N LEU A 98 -1.18 -1.60 -9.56
CA LEU A 98 -1.57 -2.94 -10.01
C LEU A 98 -2.45 -3.67 -8.99
N HIS A 99 -2.52 -3.19 -7.74
CA HIS A 99 -3.44 -3.77 -6.74
C HIS A 99 -4.89 -3.80 -7.22
N ALA A 100 -5.34 -2.83 -8.01
CA ALA A 100 -6.69 -2.80 -8.57
C ALA A 100 -6.92 -3.95 -9.57
N ILE A 101 -5.92 -4.25 -10.40
CA ILE A 101 -5.96 -5.36 -11.34
C ILE A 101 -5.97 -6.69 -10.58
N PHE A 102 -5.08 -6.86 -9.61
CA PHE A 102 -5.08 -8.06 -8.78
C PHE A 102 -6.39 -8.23 -8.00
N ALA A 103 -6.96 -7.14 -7.45
CA ALA A 103 -8.25 -7.19 -6.78
C ALA A 103 -9.37 -7.63 -7.71
N MET A 104 -9.37 -7.19 -8.97
CA MET A 104 -10.32 -7.64 -9.99
C MET A 104 -10.13 -9.14 -10.32
N LEU A 105 -8.89 -9.59 -10.54
CA LEU A 105 -8.60 -11.00 -10.84
C LEU A 105 -8.97 -11.91 -9.67
N LEU A 106 -8.65 -11.53 -8.45
CA LEU A 106 -9.04 -12.26 -7.23
C LEU A 106 -10.55 -12.26 -7.03
N SER A 107 -11.25 -11.14 -7.29
CA SER A 107 -12.71 -11.09 -7.25
C SER A 107 -13.34 -12.02 -8.29
N ALA A 108 -12.77 -12.11 -9.49
CA ALA A 108 -13.24 -13.04 -10.50
C ALA A 108 -13.05 -14.51 -10.07
N ALA A 109 -11.88 -14.83 -9.49
CA ALA A 109 -11.56 -16.20 -9.08
C ALA A 109 -12.36 -16.66 -7.84
N PHE A 110 -12.56 -15.77 -6.85
CA PHE A 110 -13.15 -16.14 -5.57
C PHE A 110 -14.59 -15.68 -5.36
N LEU A 111 -15.07 -14.69 -6.12
CA LEU A 111 -16.41 -14.13 -6.01
C LEU A 111 -17.23 -14.40 -7.30
N ASN A 112 -16.69 -15.17 -8.27
CA ASN A 112 -17.31 -15.49 -9.56
C ASN A 112 -17.72 -14.23 -10.37
N GLU A 113 -17.00 -13.12 -10.23
CA GLU A 113 -17.25 -11.93 -11.06
C GLU A 113 -16.79 -12.18 -12.51
N PRO A 114 -17.57 -11.78 -13.55
CA PRO A 114 -17.22 -12.08 -14.94
C PRO A 114 -15.97 -11.30 -15.40
N LEU A 115 -15.06 -12.03 -16.08
CA LEU A 115 -13.91 -11.44 -16.78
C LEU A 115 -14.33 -11.11 -18.21
N THR A 116 -14.51 -9.83 -18.51
CA THR A 116 -14.81 -9.35 -19.86
C THR A 116 -13.53 -9.22 -20.69
N LYS A 117 -13.65 -9.23 -22.03
CA LYS A 117 -12.52 -8.98 -22.94
C LYS A 117 -11.84 -7.63 -22.67
N GLN A 118 -12.63 -6.61 -22.31
CA GLN A 118 -12.14 -5.29 -21.95
C GLN A 118 -11.26 -5.32 -20.67
N LYS A 119 -11.68 -6.09 -19.65
CA LYS A 119 -10.88 -6.29 -18.43
C LYS A 119 -9.55 -6.96 -18.76
N MET A 120 -9.56 -8.01 -19.59
CA MET A 120 -8.33 -8.71 -19.99
C MET A 120 -7.38 -7.79 -20.80
N LEU A 121 -7.93 -6.96 -21.69
CA LEU A 121 -7.13 -5.96 -22.40
C LEU A 121 -6.48 -4.96 -21.44
N GLY A 122 -7.25 -4.49 -20.45
CA GLY A 122 -6.72 -3.59 -19.42
C GLY A 122 -5.58 -4.21 -18.61
N VAL A 123 -5.69 -5.49 -18.25
CA VAL A 123 -4.59 -6.25 -17.60
C VAL A 123 -3.34 -6.25 -18.48
N PHE A 124 -3.48 -6.62 -19.75
CA PHE A 124 -2.35 -6.66 -20.69
C PHE A 124 -1.67 -5.29 -20.84
N VAL A 125 -2.45 -4.24 -21.02
CA VAL A 125 -1.94 -2.86 -21.15
C VAL A 125 -1.20 -2.42 -19.88
N ALA A 126 -1.72 -2.71 -18.68
CA ALA A 126 -1.05 -2.32 -17.44
C ALA A 126 0.27 -3.08 -17.21
N PHE A 127 0.29 -4.39 -17.46
CA PHE A 127 1.55 -5.16 -17.33
C PHE A 127 2.60 -4.75 -18.38
N SER A 128 2.20 -4.38 -19.61
CA SER A 128 3.14 -3.80 -20.57
C SER A 128 3.74 -2.48 -20.07
N GLY A 129 2.98 -1.68 -19.31
CA GLY A 129 3.50 -0.49 -18.64
C GLY A 129 4.57 -0.79 -17.59
N VAL A 130 4.42 -1.87 -16.81
CA VAL A 130 5.46 -2.32 -15.85
C VAL A 130 6.73 -2.71 -16.61
N VAL A 131 6.61 -3.45 -17.70
CA VAL A 131 7.75 -3.84 -18.54
C VAL A 131 8.49 -2.60 -19.06
N VAL A 132 7.76 -1.59 -19.53
CA VAL A 132 8.36 -0.32 -20.02
C VAL A 132 9.10 0.43 -18.91
N ILE A 133 8.59 0.46 -17.68
CA ILE A 133 9.29 1.07 -16.54
C ILE A 133 10.59 0.30 -16.23
N THR A 134 10.54 -1.03 -16.29
CA THR A 134 11.66 -1.90 -15.92
C THR A 134 12.78 -1.88 -16.94
N ILE A 135 12.45 -1.67 -18.22
CA ILE A 135 13.44 -1.52 -19.30
C ILE A 135 13.96 -0.08 -19.26
N LYS A 136 14.93 0.19 -18.41
CA LYS A 136 15.68 1.45 -18.49
C LYS A 136 16.57 1.40 -19.73
N ASN A 137 16.55 2.47 -20.53
CA ASN A 137 17.52 2.69 -21.60
C ASN A 137 18.92 2.88 -20.98
N THR A 138 19.57 1.79 -20.66
CA THR A 138 20.98 1.78 -20.28
C THR A 138 21.82 1.83 -21.54
N THR A 139 22.13 3.03 -22.01
CA THR A 139 23.21 3.24 -22.95
C THR A 139 24.52 2.78 -22.30
N GLY A 140 24.88 1.50 -22.51
CA GLY A 140 26.21 0.99 -22.24
C GLY A 140 26.54 0.37 -20.89
N ALA A 141 25.60 0.13 -20.01
CA ALA A 141 25.85 -0.57 -18.75
C ALA A 141 25.09 -1.92 -18.64
N ILE A 142 25.74 -2.89 -18.03
CA ILE A 142 25.16 -4.19 -17.67
C ILE A 142 23.84 -3.94 -16.95
N VAL A 143 22.74 -4.53 -17.44
CA VAL A 143 21.43 -4.51 -16.77
C VAL A 143 21.64 -5.00 -15.33
N SER A 144 21.57 -4.09 -14.37
CA SER A 144 21.73 -4.48 -12.98
C SER A 144 20.51 -5.29 -12.58
N LEU A 145 20.71 -6.55 -12.18
CA LEU A 145 19.65 -7.47 -11.72
C LEU A 145 18.95 -6.98 -10.43
N ILE A 146 19.42 -5.89 -9.85
CA ILE A 146 18.92 -5.32 -8.60
C ILE A 146 17.55 -4.65 -8.80
N GLU A 147 17.35 -3.92 -9.90
CA GLU A 147 16.09 -3.21 -10.19
C GLU A 147 14.89 -4.14 -10.45
N PRO A 148 15.01 -5.25 -11.22
CA PRO A 148 13.94 -6.22 -11.37
C PRO A 148 13.46 -6.81 -10.04
N VAL A 149 14.34 -7.03 -9.07
CA VAL A 149 13.96 -7.50 -7.72
C VAL A 149 13.03 -6.49 -7.05
N GLY A 150 13.34 -5.19 -7.11
CA GLY A 150 12.49 -4.14 -6.56
C GLY A 150 11.10 -4.12 -7.19
N VAL A 151 11.03 -4.28 -8.52
CA VAL A 151 9.74 -4.35 -9.25
C VAL A 151 8.92 -5.57 -8.83
N VAL A 152 9.53 -6.75 -8.75
CA VAL A 152 8.85 -7.98 -8.31
C VAL A 152 8.33 -7.86 -6.87
N LEU A 153 9.13 -7.28 -5.98
CA LEU A 153 8.70 -7.03 -4.59
C LEU A 153 7.51 -6.05 -4.54
N MET A 154 7.50 -4.98 -5.36
CA MET A 154 6.37 -4.05 -5.39
C MET A 154 5.11 -4.69 -5.99
N ILE A 155 5.25 -5.58 -6.98
CA ILE A 155 4.14 -6.39 -7.51
C ILE A 155 3.58 -7.30 -6.41
N ALA A 156 4.44 -7.95 -5.62
CA ALA A 156 4.03 -8.77 -4.48
C ALA A 156 3.29 -7.93 -3.42
N ALA A 157 3.75 -6.71 -3.14
CA ALA A 157 3.06 -5.77 -2.26
C ALA A 157 1.66 -5.41 -2.80
N ALA A 158 1.54 -5.14 -4.11
CA ALA A 158 0.26 -4.86 -4.76
C ALA A 158 -0.70 -6.06 -4.67
N LEU A 159 -0.19 -7.29 -4.82
CA LEU A 159 -0.98 -8.51 -4.66
C LEU A 159 -1.44 -8.70 -3.20
N CYS A 160 -0.57 -8.41 -2.23
CA CYS A 160 -0.94 -8.42 -0.81
C CYS A 160 -2.06 -7.42 -0.51
N TRP A 161 -1.97 -6.20 -1.02
CA TRP A 161 -3.01 -5.19 -0.84
C TRP A 161 -4.34 -5.61 -1.48
N ALA A 162 -4.30 -6.15 -2.69
CA ALA A 162 -5.47 -6.70 -3.35
C ALA A 162 -6.12 -7.84 -2.55
N SER A 163 -5.30 -8.77 -2.06
CA SER A 163 -5.75 -9.91 -1.25
C SER A 163 -6.38 -9.44 0.06
N TYR A 164 -5.75 -8.48 0.75
CA TYR A 164 -6.31 -7.83 1.93
C TYR A 164 -7.68 -7.19 1.64
N SER A 165 -7.80 -6.50 0.51
CA SER A 165 -9.04 -5.81 0.12
C SER A 165 -10.17 -6.80 -0.20
N VAL A 166 -9.88 -7.85 -0.95
CA VAL A 166 -10.88 -8.86 -1.35
C VAL A 166 -11.30 -9.74 -0.17
N TYR A 167 -10.33 -10.23 0.62
CA TYR A 167 -10.63 -11.03 1.81
C TYR A 167 -11.31 -10.19 2.88
N GLY A 168 -10.90 -8.94 3.06
CA GLY A 168 -11.47 -7.98 4.00
C GLY A 168 -12.97 -7.74 3.79
N LYS A 169 -13.48 -7.86 2.55
CA LYS A 169 -14.93 -7.71 2.28
C LYS A 169 -15.79 -8.66 3.14
N LYS A 170 -15.34 -9.89 3.39
CA LYS A 170 -16.05 -10.86 4.25
C LYS A 170 -16.08 -10.42 5.71
N VAL A 171 -14.97 -9.87 6.20
CA VAL A 171 -14.84 -9.41 7.59
C VAL A 171 -15.66 -8.14 7.81
N LEU A 172 -15.68 -7.24 6.82
CA LEU A 172 -16.46 -6.00 6.87
C LEU A 172 -17.98 -6.20 6.86
N GLN A 173 -18.49 -7.39 6.53
CA GLN A 173 -19.90 -7.73 6.72
C GLN A 173 -20.27 -7.90 8.19
N LYS A 174 -19.30 -8.25 9.06
CA LYS A 174 -19.51 -8.49 10.49
C LYS A 174 -19.03 -7.34 11.37
N TYR A 175 -17.96 -6.66 10.97
CA TYR A 175 -17.27 -5.67 11.79
C TYR A 175 -17.11 -4.34 11.04
N SER A 176 -17.14 -3.24 11.78
CA SER A 176 -16.89 -1.92 11.19
C SER A 176 -15.45 -1.83 10.66
N ASN A 177 -15.26 -0.95 9.68
CA ASN A 177 -13.95 -0.73 9.07
C ASN A 177 -12.89 -0.31 10.10
N GLN A 178 -13.25 0.52 11.09
CA GLN A 178 -12.33 0.91 12.17
C GLN A 178 -11.90 -0.28 13.02
N VAL A 179 -12.82 -1.15 13.43
CA VAL A 179 -12.52 -2.37 14.19
C VAL A 179 -11.63 -3.29 13.37
N THR A 180 -11.97 -3.49 12.10
CA THR A 180 -11.21 -4.34 11.19
C THR A 180 -9.78 -3.84 11.02
N THR A 181 -9.58 -2.55 10.75
CA THR A 181 -8.24 -1.95 10.61
C THR A 181 -7.45 -2.05 11.92
N SER A 182 -8.07 -1.76 13.07
CA SER A 182 -7.37 -1.81 14.36
C SER A 182 -6.91 -3.22 14.74
N CYS A 183 -7.76 -4.24 14.51
CA CYS A 183 -7.40 -5.63 14.77
C CYS A 183 -6.31 -6.13 13.79
N ALA A 184 -6.42 -5.79 12.50
CA ALA A 184 -5.42 -6.14 11.51
C ALA A 184 -4.06 -5.48 11.81
N PHE A 185 -4.06 -4.19 12.20
CA PHE A 185 -2.83 -3.49 12.60
C PHE A 185 -2.20 -4.12 13.85
N LEU A 186 -3.02 -4.46 14.86
CA LEU A 186 -2.52 -5.12 16.07
C LEU A 186 -1.79 -6.41 15.75
N LEU A 187 -2.45 -7.34 15.05
CA LEU A 187 -1.87 -8.65 14.75
C LEU A 187 -0.72 -8.53 13.75
N GLY A 188 -0.84 -7.68 12.74
CA GLY A 188 0.23 -7.44 11.78
C GLY A 188 1.47 -6.81 12.40
N THR A 189 1.30 -5.89 13.38
CA THR A 189 2.43 -5.34 14.14
C THR A 189 3.14 -6.42 14.96
N LEU A 190 2.38 -7.31 15.61
CA LEU A 190 2.97 -8.44 16.35
C LEU A 190 3.74 -9.38 15.43
N TYR A 191 3.23 -9.64 14.25
CA TYR A 191 3.90 -10.50 13.25
C TYR A 191 5.13 -9.85 12.61
N LEU A 192 5.27 -8.52 12.64
CA LEU A 192 6.49 -7.83 12.21
C LEU A 192 7.65 -8.00 13.20
N ILE A 193 7.38 -8.28 14.49
CA ILE A 193 8.43 -8.37 15.52
C ILE A 193 9.54 -9.36 15.15
N PRO A 194 9.26 -10.64 14.80
CA PRO A 194 10.32 -11.58 14.46
C PRO A 194 11.12 -11.15 13.23
N PHE A 195 10.52 -10.51 12.25
CA PHE A 195 11.21 -10.00 11.06
C PHE A 195 12.15 -8.85 11.42
N ALA A 196 11.69 -7.88 12.21
CA ALA A 196 12.54 -6.76 12.64
C ALA A 196 13.66 -7.22 13.59
N ALA A 197 13.39 -8.22 14.44
CA ALA A 197 14.40 -8.81 15.31
C ALA A 197 15.55 -9.46 14.54
N SER A 198 15.31 -9.98 13.34
CA SER A 198 16.35 -10.56 12.49
C SER A 198 17.30 -9.54 11.86
N GLU A 199 16.95 -8.26 11.87
CA GLU A 199 17.79 -7.18 11.30
C GLU A 199 18.85 -6.61 12.28
N GLU A 200 18.88 -7.08 13.54
CA GLU A 200 19.83 -6.66 14.60
C GLU A 200 20.01 -5.12 14.77
N SER A 201 18.93 -4.36 14.53
CA SER A 201 19.01 -2.95 14.19
C SER A 201 18.46 -2.00 15.28
N LEU A 202 18.29 -2.44 16.52
CA LEU A 202 17.86 -1.54 17.61
C LEU A 202 18.79 -0.33 17.77
N ASN A 203 20.09 -0.52 17.56
CA ASN A 203 21.06 0.58 17.62
C ASN A 203 20.89 1.59 16.48
N SER A 204 20.42 1.17 15.29
CA SER A 204 20.22 2.06 14.16
C SER A 204 19.04 3.03 14.38
N ILE A 205 18.04 2.65 15.17
CA ILE A 205 16.95 3.55 15.54
C ILE A 205 17.46 4.68 16.44
N VAL A 206 18.27 4.35 17.43
CA VAL A 206 18.78 5.33 18.42
C VAL A 206 19.75 6.32 17.77
N SER A 207 20.56 5.86 16.82
CA SER A 207 21.54 6.67 16.09
C SER A 207 21.00 7.35 14.83
N SER A 208 19.72 7.15 14.50
CA SER A 208 19.14 7.70 13.27
C SER A 208 19.02 9.24 13.30
N SER A 209 19.07 9.83 12.12
CA SER A 209 19.00 11.28 11.92
C SER A 209 17.64 11.87 12.30
N PRO A 210 17.57 13.19 12.59
CA PRO A 210 16.28 13.86 12.84
C PRO A 210 15.28 13.72 11.70
N ILE A 211 15.76 13.66 10.45
CA ILE A 211 14.90 13.47 9.27
C ILE A 211 14.24 12.09 9.25
N THR A 212 14.96 11.08 9.72
CA THR A 212 14.44 9.72 9.87
C THR A 212 13.36 9.65 10.94
N TRP A 213 13.53 10.29 12.08
CA TRP A 213 12.49 10.39 13.10
C TRP A 213 11.27 11.16 12.62
N LEU A 214 11.46 12.27 11.88
CA LEU A 214 10.37 12.99 11.24
C LEU A 214 9.60 12.07 10.26
N SER A 215 10.34 11.28 9.47
CA SER A 215 9.77 10.32 8.53
C SER A 215 8.96 9.23 9.24
N ILE A 216 9.48 8.66 10.33
CA ILE A 216 8.76 7.67 11.14
C ILE A 216 7.45 8.26 11.69
N ILE A 217 7.51 9.46 12.28
CA ILE A 217 6.34 10.13 12.85
C ILE A 217 5.30 10.41 11.75
N PHE A 218 5.75 10.90 10.58
CA PHE A 218 4.87 11.11 9.43
C PHE A 218 4.21 9.81 8.95
N LEU A 219 4.99 8.75 8.84
CA LEU A 219 4.48 7.44 8.42
C LEU A 219 3.52 6.84 9.44
N ALA A 220 3.80 7.00 10.74
CA ALA A 220 2.96 6.46 11.80
C ALA A 220 1.65 7.24 11.95
N ILE A 221 1.69 8.56 12.09
CA ILE A 221 0.52 9.36 12.45
C ILE A 221 -0.24 9.82 11.20
N PRO A 222 0.28 10.70 10.31
CA PRO A 222 -0.44 11.12 9.12
C PRO A 222 -0.82 9.94 8.21
N SER A 223 0.15 9.08 7.88
CA SER A 223 -0.04 8.07 6.83
C SER A 223 -0.78 6.81 7.32
N SER A 224 -0.60 6.39 8.58
CA SER A 224 -1.24 5.17 9.10
C SER A 224 -2.48 5.45 9.96
N VAL A 225 -2.53 6.54 10.73
CA VAL A 225 -3.70 6.82 11.57
C VAL A 225 -4.67 7.75 10.85
N VAL A 226 -4.22 8.97 10.50
CA VAL A 226 -5.11 9.99 9.95
C VAL A 226 -5.65 9.58 8.59
N ALA A 227 -4.79 9.14 7.67
CA ALA A 227 -5.22 8.74 6.33
C ALA A 227 -6.21 7.57 6.37
N TYR A 228 -6.01 6.56 7.22
CA TYR A 228 -6.96 5.45 7.36
C TYR A 228 -8.28 5.85 7.99
N ILE A 229 -8.29 6.76 8.97
CA ILE A 229 -9.55 7.30 9.53
C ILE A 229 -10.32 8.08 8.47
N LEU A 230 -9.63 8.96 7.73
CA LEU A 230 -10.24 9.73 6.64
C LEU A 230 -10.73 8.82 5.51
N TRP A 231 -9.96 7.79 5.17
CA TRP A 231 -10.33 6.77 4.19
C TRP A 231 -11.60 6.02 4.58
N ASN A 232 -11.66 5.55 5.84
CA ASN A 232 -12.83 4.85 6.36
C ASN A 232 -14.07 5.73 6.32
N ARG A 233 -13.94 7.02 6.63
CA ARG A 233 -15.03 7.99 6.54
C ARG A 233 -15.45 8.23 5.09
N LEU A 234 -14.50 8.37 4.19
CA LEU A 234 -14.75 8.64 2.78
C LEU A 234 -15.52 7.50 2.09
N ILE A 235 -15.18 6.25 2.39
CA ILE A 235 -15.89 5.07 1.88
C ILE A 235 -17.35 5.02 2.37
N HIS A 236 -17.64 5.55 3.57
CA HIS A 236 -19.00 5.61 4.08
C HIS A 236 -19.83 6.75 3.47
N GLU A 237 -19.19 7.87 3.12
CA GLU A 237 -19.88 9.08 2.65
C GLU A 237 -20.02 9.13 1.12
N LEU A 238 -19.15 8.47 0.36
CA LEU A 238 -19.09 8.54 -1.10
C LEU A 238 -19.16 7.17 -1.76
N ASP A 239 -19.47 7.18 -3.05
CA ASP A 239 -19.36 6.01 -3.91
C ASP A 239 -17.92 5.47 -3.91
N VAL A 240 -17.75 4.21 -3.52
CA VAL A 240 -16.45 3.54 -3.38
C VAL A 240 -15.62 3.65 -4.66
N THR A 241 -16.26 3.55 -5.83
CA THR A 241 -15.58 3.64 -7.12
C THR A 241 -14.91 5.00 -7.32
N LYS A 242 -15.59 6.10 -6.96
CA LYS A 242 -15.04 7.46 -7.05
C LYS A 242 -13.86 7.67 -6.11
N VAL A 243 -13.92 7.05 -4.94
CA VAL A 243 -12.85 7.11 -3.94
C VAL A 243 -11.60 6.35 -4.44
N LEU A 244 -11.79 5.16 -4.98
CA LEU A 244 -10.69 4.34 -5.52
C LEU A 244 -9.98 5.03 -6.70
N VAL A 245 -10.74 5.64 -7.61
CA VAL A 245 -10.16 6.39 -8.76
C VAL A 245 -9.22 7.51 -8.29
N SER A 246 -9.48 8.13 -7.13
CA SER A 246 -8.60 9.17 -6.61
C SER A 246 -7.19 8.67 -6.26
N LEU A 247 -7.03 7.37 -5.97
CA LEU A 247 -5.72 6.77 -5.65
C LEU A 247 -4.78 6.70 -6.87
N TYR A 248 -5.34 6.63 -8.08
CA TYR A 248 -4.52 6.62 -9.30
C TYR A 248 -3.77 7.93 -9.55
N VAL A 249 -4.15 8.98 -8.84
CA VAL A 249 -3.46 10.28 -8.89
C VAL A 249 -2.20 10.30 -8.01
N ILE A 250 -2.06 9.37 -7.05
CA ILE A 250 -0.91 9.31 -6.12
C ILE A 250 0.45 9.43 -6.82
N PRO A 251 0.73 8.79 -7.96
CA PRO A 251 2.02 8.90 -8.61
C PRO A 251 2.42 10.33 -9.00
N ILE A 252 1.45 11.19 -9.29
CA ILE A 252 1.75 12.58 -9.71
C ILE A 252 2.39 13.38 -8.58
N PRO A 253 1.75 13.57 -7.41
CA PRO A 253 2.41 14.27 -6.31
C PRO A 253 3.62 13.50 -5.76
N THR A 254 3.67 12.14 -5.85
CA THR A 254 4.87 11.38 -5.49
C THR A 254 6.04 11.78 -6.37
N ALA A 255 5.86 11.83 -7.69
CA ALA A 255 6.92 12.19 -8.63
C ALA A 255 7.44 13.62 -8.40
N ILE A 256 6.54 14.57 -8.13
CA ILE A 256 6.90 15.96 -7.81
C ILE A 256 7.73 16.02 -6.52
N LEU A 257 7.25 15.39 -5.45
CA LEU A 257 7.94 15.38 -4.16
C LEU A 257 9.28 14.64 -4.24
N SER A 258 9.32 13.52 -4.95
CA SER A 258 10.51 12.70 -5.18
C SER A 258 11.59 13.48 -5.95
N PHE A 259 11.19 14.21 -6.99
CA PHE A 259 12.10 15.08 -7.74
C PHE A 259 12.68 16.20 -6.85
N ILE A 260 11.83 16.88 -6.05
CA ILE A 260 12.25 18.02 -5.21
C ILE A 260 13.10 17.56 -4.02
N ILE A 261 12.71 16.47 -3.33
CA ILE A 261 13.28 16.08 -2.04
C ILE A 261 14.41 15.06 -2.21
N LEU A 262 14.22 14.07 -3.11
CA LEU A 262 15.16 12.97 -3.31
C LEU A 262 16.07 13.18 -4.53
N GLY A 263 15.81 14.19 -5.36
CA GLY A 263 16.55 14.40 -6.62
C GLY A 263 16.32 13.29 -7.66
N GLU A 264 15.23 12.50 -7.52
CA GLU A 264 14.93 11.43 -8.48
C GLU A 264 14.58 12.01 -9.85
N THR A 265 15.19 11.47 -10.91
CA THR A 265 14.89 11.90 -12.29
C THR A 265 13.72 11.12 -12.86
N ILE A 266 12.76 11.85 -13.46
CA ILE A 266 11.63 11.24 -14.15
C ILE A 266 12.04 10.95 -15.59
N THR A 267 12.24 9.68 -15.93
CA THR A 267 12.61 9.26 -17.30
C THR A 267 11.37 9.16 -18.19
N HIS A 268 11.59 9.22 -19.52
CA HIS A 268 10.51 9.00 -20.49
C HIS A 268 9.85 7.61 -20.33
N SER A 269 10.63 6.58 -19.98
CA SER A 269 10.11 5.24 -19.71
C SER A 269 9.14 5.24 -18.51
N VAL A 270 9.43 5.98 -17.45
CA VAL A 270 8.54 6.12 -16.29
C VAL A 270 7.24 6.81 -16.68
N ILE A 271 7.29 7.88 -17.48
CA ILE A 271 6.09 8.60 -17.94
C ILE A 271 5.22 7.68 -18.81
N LEU A 272 5.81 7.02 -19.79
CA LEU A 272 5.10 6.13 -20.70
C LEU A 272 4.51 4.92 -19.97
N GLY A 273 5.30 4.29 -19.11
CA GLY A 273 4.84 3.15 -18.31
C GLY A 273 3.73 3.54 -17.33
N ALA A 274 3.82 4.72 -16.70
CA ALA A 274 2.75 5.27 -15.86
C ALA A 274 1.44 5.46 -16.64
N ALA A 275 1.53 6.05 -17.84
CA ALA A 275 0.36 6.23 -18.71
C ALA A 275 -0.28 4.88 -19.07
N LEU A 276 0.52 3.87 -19.44
CA LEU A 276 0.01 2.53 -19.73
C LEU A 276 -0.65 1.86 -18.52
N ILE A 277 -0.04 1.95 -17.34
CA ILE A 277 -0.62 1.38 -16.11
C ILE A 277 -1.96 2.06 -15.79
N ILE A 278 -2.02 3.40 -15.82
CA ILE A 278 -3.25 4.15 -15.53
C ILE A 278 -4.35 3.81 -16.55
N VAL A 279 -4.03 3.77 -17.84
CA VAL A 279 -4.99 3.39 -18.90
C VAL A 279 -5.46 1.95 -18.71
N GLY A 280 -4.56 1.02 -18.45
CA GLY A 280 -4.90 -0.39 -18.22
C GLY A 280 -5.83 -0.56 -17.02
N VAL A 281 -5.53 0.09 -15.90
CA VAL A 281 -6.38 0.08 -14.71
C VAL A 281 -7.74 0.72 -15.01
N TYR A 282 -7.80 1.85 -15.69
CA TYR A 282 -9.05 2.50 -16.09
C TYR A 282 -9.92 1.59 -16.97
N LEU A 283 -9.33 0.89 -17.95
CA LEU A 283 -10.05 -0.07 -18.79
C LEU A 283 -10.64 -1.23 -17.98
N THR A 284 -9.93 -1.72 -16.96
CA THR A 284 -10.46 -2.79 -16.10
C THR A 284 -11.65 -2.34 -15.25
N GLU A 285 -11.64 -1.10 -14.77
CA GLU A 285 -12.69 -0.57 -13.90
C GLU A 285 -13.92 -0.07 -14.66
N SER A 286 -13.72 0.58 -15.81
CA SER A 286 -14.83 1.11 -16.62
C SER A 286 -15.79 0.01 -17.10
N SER A 287 -15.30 -1.21 -17.27
CA SER A 287 -16.12 -2.40 -17.59
C SER A 287 -17.04 -2.84 -16.43
N ARG A 288 -16.81 -2.41 -15.19
CA ARG A 288 -17.70 -2.68 -14.05
C ARG A 288 -18.99 -1.85 -14.12
N SER A 289 -18.87 -0.61 -14.56
CA SER A 289 -19.97 0.36 -14.60
C SER A 289 -21.10 -0.03 -15.56
N ASN A 290 -20.81 -0.79 -16.61
CA ASN A 290 -21.80 -1.18 -17.63
C ASN A 290 -22.66 -2.42 -17.27
N HIS A 291 -22.32 -3.14 -16.19
CA HIS A 291 -23.09 -4.35 -15.76
C HIS A 291 -23.95 -4.10 -14.52
N SER A 292 -23.88 -2.92 -13.93
CA SER A 292 -24.69 -2.52 -12.76
C SER A 292 -25.86 -1.57 -13.11
N ARG A 293 -26.13 -1.40 -14.40
CA ARG A 293 -27.34 -0.76 -14.95
C ARG A 293 -28.23 -1.85 -15.62
#